data_ce2743a48dd33bac13e2fd0eb9185387
#
_entry.id   ce2743a48dd33bac13e2fd0eb9185387
#
_cell.length_a   1.000
_cell.length_b   1.000
_cell.length_c   1.000
_cell.angle_alpha   90.00
_cell.angle_beta   90.00
_cell.angle_gamma   90.00
#
_symmetry.space_group_name_H-M   'P 1'
#
loop_
_entity.id
_entity.type
_entity.pdbx_description
1 polymer ?
#
loop_
_entity_poly.entity_id
_entity_poly.type
_entity_poly.pdbx_seq_one_letter_code
_entity_poly.pdbx_strand_id
1 'polypeptide(L)'
;GFSAVEIRRNLELMIGVCKKNNARILLAGMKALPNYGAEYMQEFETVFFELAEKHKLDFLPFLLEGVAGEREHTQPDGLHPVASGYRIVSDLVWQRLEPMLATSR
;
A
#
# COMPACT_ATOMS: atom_id res chain seq x y z
N GLY A 1 -4.75 -1.76 -17.26
CA GLY A 1 -4.83 -1.82 -15.83
C GLY A 1 -6.23 -2.18 -15.35
N PHE A 2 -6.33 -2.46 -14.09
CA PHE A 2 -7.62 -2.76 -13.47
C PHE A 2 -8.34 -1.46 -13.11
N SER A 3 -9.67 -1.48 -13.15
CA SER A 3 -10.46 -0.36 -12.67
C SER A 3 -10.37 -0.27 -11.16
N ALA A 4 -10.69 0.90 -10.62
CA ALA A 4 -10.73 1.08 -9.16
C ALA A 4 -11.76 0.14 -8.52
N VAL A 5 -12.87 -0.12 -9.22
CA VAL A 5 -13.91 -1.04 -8.73
C VAL A 5 -13.35 -2.47 -8.59
N GLU A 6 -12.59 -2.91 -9.59
CA GLU A 6 -12.00 -4.26 -9.55
C GLU A 6 -10.95 -4.38 -8.44
N ILE A 7 -10.12 -3.36 -8.29
CA ILE A 7 -9.10 -3.34 -7.24
C ILE A 7 -9.78 -3.39 -5.87
N ARG A 8 -10.81 -2.59 -5.68
CA ARG A 8 -11.57 -2.57 -4.42
C ARG A 8 -12.14 -3.95 -4.12
N ARG A 9 -12.77 -4.56 -5.10
CA ARG A 9 -13.39 -5.88 -4.91
C ARG A 9 -12.36 -6.94 -4.53
N ASN A 10 -11.22 -6.94 -5.22
CA ASN A 10 -10.15 -7.90 -4.93
C ASN A 10 -9.59 -7.71 -3.53
N LEU A 11 -9.36 -6.47 -3.13
CA LEU A 11 -8.87 -6.18 -1.79
C LEU A 11 -9.90 -6.55 -0.71
N GLU A 12 -11.18 -6.29 -0.96
CA GLU A 12 -12.23 -6.70 -0.05
C GLU A 12 -12.24 -8.21 0.18
N LEU A 13 -12.06 -8.98 -0.90
CA LEU A 13 -12.00 -10.44 -0.79
C LEU A 13 -10.80 -10.87 0.05
N MET A 14 -9.63 -10.26 -0.21
CA MET A 14 -8.42 -10.60 0.54
C MET A 14 -8.55 -10.23 2.02
N ILE A 15 -9.11 -9.08 2.31
CA ILE A 15 -9.36 -8.65 3.69
C ILE A 15 -10.29 -9.64 4.39
N GLY A 16 -11.34 -10.07 3.69
CA GLY A 16 -12.28 -11.06 4.22
C GLY A 16 -11.61 -12.37 4.58
N VAL A 17 -10.73 -12.87 3.72
CA VAL A 17 -9.98 -14.10 3.99
C VAL A 17 -9.10 -13.94 5.22
N CYS A 18 -8.38 -12.84 5.33
CA CYS A 18 -7.52 -12.58 6.48
C CYS A 18 -8.33 -12.53 7.78
N LYS A 19 -9.44 -11.82 7.76
CA LYS A 19 -10.30 -11.71 8.96
C LYS A 19 -10.89 -13.04 9.37
N LYS A 20 -11.30 -13.83 8.38
CA LYS A 20 -11.86 -15.16 8.65
C LYS A 20 -10.84 -16.06 9.34
N ASN A 21 -9.57 -15.85 9.07
CA ASN A 21 -8.48 -16.63 9.65
C ASN A 21 -7.84 -15.94 10.86
N ASN A 22 -8.48 -14.90 11.38
CA ASN A 22 -8.02 -14.17 12.56
C ASN A 22 -6.65 -13.52 12.37
N ALA A 23 -6.28 -13.20 11.14
CA ALA A 23 -5.03 -12.52 10.85
C ALA A 23 -5.21 -11.01 11.01
N ARG A 24 -4.26 -10.38 11.66
CA ARG A 24 -4.21 -8.92 11.72
C ARG A 24 -3.64 -8.40 10.40
N ILE A 25 -4.14 -7.27 9.95
CA ILE A 25 -3.82 -6.76 8.61
C ILE A 25 -3.12 -5.41 8.69
N LEU A 26 -2.00 -5.31 7.98
CA LEU A 26 -1.40 -4.01 7.66
C LEU A 26 -1.60 -3.81 6.16
N LEU A 27 -2.44 -2.83 5.81
CA LEU A 27 -2.70 -2.52 4.41
C LEU A 27 -1.70 -1.48 3.93
N ALA A 28 -0.97 -1.80 2.86
CA ALA A 28 -0.03 -0.86 2.25
C ALA A 28 -0.69 -0.22 1.03
N GLY A 29 -0.85 1.09 1.08
CA GLY A 29 -1.42 1.83 -0.03
C GLY A 29 -0.43 2.03 -1.17
N MET A 30 -0.96 2.29 -2.35
CA MET A 30 -0.18 2.58 -3.55
C MET A 30 -0.81 3.76 -4.29
N LYS A 31 -0.01 4.36 -5.18
CA LYS A 31 -0.47 5.44 -6.04
C LYS A 31 -0.37 4.99 -7.49
N ALA A 32 -1.36 5.37 -8.30
CA ALA A 32 -1.32 5.08 -9.73
C ALA A 32 -0.33 6.00 -10.43
N LEU A 33 0.18 5.55 -11.58
CA LEU A 33 1.10 6.36 -12.38
C LEU A 33 0.36 7.56 -12.98
N PRO A 34 1.06 8.71 -13.12
CA PRO A 34 0.42 9.94 -13.64
C PRO A 34 -0.19 9.81 -15.03
N ASN A 35 0.33 8.90 -15.85
CA ASN A 35 -0.16 8.73 -17.22
C ASN A 35 -1.58 8.14 -17.30
N TYR A 36 -2.14 7.68 -16.19
CA TYR A 36 -3.52 7.20 -16.16
C TYR A 36 -4.55 8.32 -15.96
N GLY A 37 -4.09 9.54 -15.73
CA GLY A 37 -4.96 10.69 -15.52
C GLY A 37 -5.28 10.96 -14.06
N ALA A 38 -5.60 12.22 -13.76
CA ALA A 38 -5.80 12.67 -12.38
C ALA A 38 -6.99 11.99 -11.71
N GLU A 39 -8.09 11.78 -12.45
CA GLU A 39 -9.28 11.14 -11.88
C GLU A 39 -9.00 9.70 -11.45
N TYR A 40 -8.35 8.93 -12.31
CA TYR A 40 -8.00 7.54 -11.99
C TYR A 40 -7.02 7.49 -10.82
N MET A 41 -6.03 8.39 -10.80
CA MET A 41 -5.06 8.45 -9.70
C MET A 41 -5.76 8.65 -8.37
N GLN A 42 -6.73 9.57 -8.34
CA GLN A 42 -7.47 9.85 -7.12
C GLN A 42 -8.34 8.67 -6.69
N GLU A 43 -9.05 8.07 -7.63
CA GLU A 43 -9.88 6.90 -7.35
C GLU A 43 -9.04 5.74 -6.81
N PHE A 44 -7.88 5.52 -7.44
CA PHE A 44 -6.97 4.45 -7.04
C PHE A 44 -6.50 4.63 -5.60
N GLU A 45 -6.00 5.81 -5.26
CA GLU A 45 -5.53 6.09 -3.90
C GLU A 45 -6.66 5.97 -2.87
N THR A 46 -7.83 6.45 -3.22
CA THR A 46 -8.98 6.48 -2.34
C THR A 46 -9.41 5.08 -1.93
N VAL A 47 -9.29 4.10 -2.84
CA VAL A 47 -9.66 2.71 -2.53
C VAL A 47 -8.94 2.22 -1.28
N PHE A 48 -7.62 2.40 -1.22
CA PHE A 48 -6.83 1.90 -0.08
C PHE A 48 -7.22 2.60 1.21
N PHE A 49 -7.33 3.91 1.16
CA PHE A 49 -7.70 4.70 2.32
C PHE A 49 -9.09 4.32 2.86
N GLU A 50 -10.06 4.21 1.96
CA GLU A 50 -11.42 3.88 2.37
C GLU A 50 -11.54 2.48 2.94
N LEU A 51 -10.83 1.51 2.37
CA LEU A 51 -10.85 0.15 2.89
C LEU A 51 -10.19 0.06 4.26
N ALA A 52 -9.09 0.76 4.46
CA ALA A 52 -8.42 0.81 5.76
C ALA A 52 -9.37 1.38 6.81
N GLU A 53 -10.08 2.44 6.47
CA GLU A 53 -11.03 3.08 7.38
C GLU A 53 -12.25 2.20 7.64
N LYS A 54 -12.83 1.64 6.58
CA LYS A 54 -14.01 0.78 6.68
C LYS A 54 -13.78 -0.43 7.58
N HIS A 55 -12.63 -1.07 7.41
CA HIS A 55 -12.30 -2.30 8.12
C HIS A 55 -11.43 -2.08 9.36
N LYS A 56 -11.11 -0.83 9.66
CA LYS A 56 -10.29 -0.44 10.81
C LYS A 56 -8.94 -1.16 10.79
N LEU A 57 -8.27 -1.09 9.65
CA LEU A 57 -6.98 -1.73 9.46
C LEU A 57 -5.84 -0.79 9.84
N ASP A 58 -4.71 -1.39 10.23
CA ASP A 58 -3.47 -0.64 10.27
C ASP A 58 -3.09 -0.29 8.82
N PHE A 59 -2.59 0.93 8.60
CA PHE A 59 -2.46 1.45 7.25
C PHE A 59 -1.13 2.16 7.05
N LEU A 60 -0.43 1.77 5.98
CA LEU A 60 0.74 2.48 5.46
C LEU A 60 0.28 3.20 4.19
N PRO A 61 0.12 4.54 4.23
CA PRO A 61 -0.51 5.26 3.12
C PRO A 61 0.14 5.07 1.76
N PHE A 62 1.47 5.03 1.69
CA PHE A 62 2.16 4.84 0.42
C PHE A 62 3.42 4.02 0.63
N LEU A 63 3.42 2.80 0.11
CA LEU A 63 4.52 1.85 0.27
C LEU A 63 5.85 2.36 -0.28
N LEU A 64 5.81 3.16 -1.35
CA LEU A 64 7.00 3.66 -2.02
C LEU A 64 7.32 5.12 -1.67
N GLU A 65 6.85 5.59 -0.52
CA GLU A 65 7.15 6.94 -0.06
C GLU A 65 8.66 7.15 0.05
N GLY A 66 9.16 8.20 -0.57
CA GLY A 66 10.59 8.50 -0.58
C GLY A 66 11.40 7.69 -1.58
N VAL A 67 10.75 6.79 -2.33
CA VAL A 67 11.40 5.92 -3.32
C VAL A 67 10.92 6.21 -4.72
N ALA A 68 9.61 6.16 -4.94
CA ALA A 68 9.04 6.37 -6.27
C ALA A 68 9.45 7.75 -6.82
N GLY A 69 9.95 7.77 -8.05
CA GLY A 69 10.41 9.00 -8.69
C GLY A 69 11.81 9.44 -8.30
N GLU A 70 12.44 8.76 -7.34
CA GLU A 70 13.81 9.10 -6.90
C GLU A 70 14.81 8.26 -7.67
N ARG A 71 15.59 8.89 -8.52
CA ARG A 71 16.51 8.18 -9.42
C ARG A 71 17.53 7.34 -8.67
N GLU A 72 18.01 7.82 -7.54
CA GLU A 72 19.03 7.12 -6.76
C GLU A 72 18.48 5.87 -6.07
N HIS A 73 17.17 5.77 -5.91
CA HIS A 73 16.53 4.68 -5.18
C HIS A 73 15.73 3.73 -6.07
N THR A 74 15.65 4.01 -7.36
CA THR A 74 14.85 3.22 -8.29
C THR A 74 15.66 2.77 -9.48
N GLN A 75 15.15 1.72 -10.14
CA GLN A 75 15.63 1.32 -11.45
C GLN A 75 15.26 2.40 -12.47
N PRO A 76 15.74 2.30 -13.73
CA PRO A 76 15.48 3.33 -14.74
C PRO A 76 13.99 3.63 -14.95
N ASP A 77 13.09 2.71 -14.61
CA ASP A 77 11.65 2.93 -14.73
C ASP A 77 11.10 3.94 -13.72
N GLY A 78 11.91 4.36 -12.75
CA GLY A 78 11.50 5.31 -11.72
C GLY A 78 10.50 4.75 -10.71
N LEU A 79 10.30 3.45 -10.71
CA LEU A 79 9.28 2.81 -9.86
C LEU A 79 9.82 1.66 -9.03
N HIS A 80 10.44 0.67 -9.67
CA HIS A 80 10.95 -0.49 -8.96
C HIS A 80 12.22 -0.13 -8.19
N PRO A 81 12.26 -0.41 -6.87
CA PRO A 81 13.41 0.00 -6.07
C PRO A 81 14.70 -0.76 -6.42
N VAL A 82 15.83 -0.09 -6.23
CA VAL A 82 17.13 -0.75 -6.10
C VAL A 82 17.38 -1.01 -4.61
N ALA A 83 18.58 -1.53 -4.26
CA ALA A 83 18.87 -1.92 -2.87
C ALA A 83 18.60 -0.81 -1.85
N SER A 84 19.03 0.43 -2.15
CA SER A 84 18.81 1.55 -1.24
C SER A 84 17.32 1.88 -1.11
N GLY A 85 16.57 1.73 -2.19
CA GLY A 85 15.12 1.93 -2.16
C GLY A 85 14.41 0.88 -1.32
N TYR A 86 14.80 -0.38 -1.43
CA TYR A 86 14.23 -1.44 -0.59
C TYR A 86 14.52 -1.24 0.89
N ARG A 87 15.67 -0.64 1.21
CA ARG A 87 15.97 -0.31 2.60
C ARG A 87 14.98 0.70 3.15
N ILE A 88 14.64 1.71 2.34
CA ILE A 88 13.63 2.70 2.72
C ILE A 88 12.26 2.05 2.89
N VAL A 89 11.87 1.19 1.94
CA VAL A 89 10.60 0.47 2.02
C VAL A 89 10.54 -0.38 3.29
N SER A 90 11.61 -1.11 3.59
CA SER A 90 11.68 -1.93 4.80
C SER A 90 11.48 -1.11 6.05
N ASP A 91 12.11 0.06 6.12
CA ASP A 91 11.98 0.93 7.28
C ASP A 91 10.55 1.46 7.42
N LEU A 92 9.93 1.85 6.31
CA LEU A 92 8.54 2.32 6.32
C LEU A 92 7.59 1.24 6.84
N VAL A 93 7.74 0.03 6.32
CA VAL A 93 6.91 -1.10 6.74
C VAL A 93 7.15 -1.39 8.21
N TRP A 94 8.40 -1.43 8.65
CA TRP A 94 8.75 -1.76 10.03
C TRP A 94 8.17 -0.75 11.02
N GLN A 95 8.18 0.54 10.68
CA GLN A 95 7.62 1.57 11.54
C GLN A 95 6.14 1.33 11.83
N ARG A 96 5.42 0.72 10.88
CA ARG A 96 4.00 0.40 11.05
C ARG A 96 3.79 -0.98 11.64
N LEU A 97 4.65 -1.91 11.29
CA LEU A 97 4.50 -3.31 11.70
C LEU A 97 4.93 -3.56 13.14
N GLU A 98 6.02 -2.94 13.58
CA GLU A 98 6.56 -3.18 14.91
C GLU A 98 5.54 -2.94 16.02
N PRO A 99 4.79 -1.82 16.03
CA PRO A 99 3.78 -1.63 17.07
C PRO A 99 2.69 -2.69 17.05
N MET A 100 2.37 -3.23 15.87
CA MET A 100 1.37 -4.30 15.76
C MET A 100 1.85 -5.58 16.44
N LEU A 101 3.14 -5.87 16.32
CA LEU A 101 3.72 -7.06 16.95
C LEU A 101 3.84 -6.91 18.46
N ALA A 102 3.95 -5.68 18.93
CA ALA A 102 4.11 -5.40 20.37
C ALA A 102 2.80 -5.48 21.13
N THR A 103 1.64 -5.37 20.43
CA THR A 103 0.34 -5.40 21.09
C THR A 103 -0.25 -6.80 21.05
N SER A 104 -0.86 -7.22 22.16
CA SER A 104 -1.60 -8.47 22.21
C SER A 104 -2.87 -8.39 21.42
N ARG A 105 -3.25 -9.48 20.83
CA ARG A 105 -4.54 -9.59 20.17
C ARG A 105 -5.65 -9.82 21.16
#